data_acd2e39334679578615a38347a20cc91
#
_entry.id   acd2e39334679578615a38347a20cc91
#
_cell.length_a   1.000
_cell.length_b   1.000
_cell.length_c   1.000
_cell.angle_alpha   90.00
_cell.angle_beta   90.00
_cell.angle_gamma   90.00
#
_symmetry.space_group_name_H-M   'P 1'
#
loop_
_entity.id
_entity.type
_entity.pdbx_description
1 polymer ?
#
loop_
_entity_poly.entity_id
_entity_poly.type
_entity_poly.pdbx_seq_one_letter_code
_entity_poly.pdbx_strand_id
1 'polypeptide(L)'
;PPRSTLFPYTTLFRSKISNFVFNDLTREKIRRENGLEGKHVIGHVGRFMAQKNHMFLLDVFAEVHNLDKKAQLVLLGDGELMEAVKQKAEKLNLEKNITFVGNVGNANEWYQAFDCFVLPSIWEGLPVVGVEAQAADLPCVFSANITREIGFSESAEFVGLDESLNKWAKTIKKALQQNDRVDRTNLITEKHYNIEIEAQRLQERYLQ
;
A
#
# COMPACT_ATOMS: atom_id res chain seq x y z
N PRO A 1 -16.72 0.65 -34.55
CA PRO A 1 -15.91 1.71 -33.99
C PRO A 1 -15.04 1.13 -32.89
N PRO A 2 -13.76 1.54 -32.76
CA PRO A 2 -12.95 1.10 -31.64
C PRO A 2 -13.65 1.51 -30.34
N ARG A 3 -13.77 0.56 -29.40
CA ARG A 3 -14.28 0.84 -28.06
C ARG A 3 -13.45 1.99 -27.51
N SER A 4 -14.11 3.10 -27.24
CA SER A 4 -13.46 4.32 -26.81
C SER A 4 -12.58 4.05 -25.58
N THR A 5 -11.32 4.38 -25.71
CA THR A 5 -10.36 4.50 -24.60
C THR A 5 -10.69 5.68 -23.68
N LEU A 6 -11.94 6.15 -23.72
CA LEU A 6 -12.47 7.25 -22.93
C LEU A 6 -12.68 6.77 -21.49
N PHE A 7 -11.74 7.12 -20.63
CA PHE A 7 -11.88 7.06 -19.17
C PHE A 7 -11.99 5.66 -18.53
N PRO A 8 -11.01 4.78 -18.65
CA PRO A 8 -11.13 3.51 -17.96
C PRO A 8 -11.16 3.63 -16.42
N TYR A 9 -10.71 4.75 -15.84
CA TYR A 9 -10.42 4.80 -14.39
C TYR A 9 -10.89 6.03 -13.62
N THR A 10 -11.34 7.10 -14.25
CA THR A 10 -11.71 8.35 -13.58
C THR A 10 -12.88 8.24 -12.59
N THR A 11 -13.76 7.26 -12.77
CA THR A 11 -14.88 7.00 -11.85
C THR A 11 -14.46 6.22 -10.59
N LEU A 12 -13.26 5.68 -10.53
CA LEU A 12 -12.79 4.82 -9.44
C LEU A 12 -11.97 5.57 -8.39
N PHE A 13 -11.38 6.72 -8.72
CA PHE A 13 -10.54 7.48 -7.81
C PHE A 13 -11.37 8.45 -6.96
N ARG A 14 -11.49 8.14 -5.67
CA ARG A 14 -12.11 9.04 -4.67
C ARG A 14 -11.07 9.79 -3.85
N SER A 15 -9.80 9.43 -3.97
CA SER A 15 -8.75 9.99 -3.14
C SER A 15 -8.12 11.23 -3.80
N LYS A 16 -8.02 12.32 -3.05
CA LYS A 16 -7.20 13.48 -3.39
C LYS A 16 -5.73 13.10 -3.24
N ILE A 17 -5.02 12.95 -4.34
CA ILE A 17 -3.60 12.54 -4.33
C ILE A 17 -2.72 13.52 -3.55
N SER A 18 -3.03 14.82 -3.60
CA SER A 18 -2.35 15.85 -2.81
C SER A 18 -2.31 15.58 -1.31
N ASN A 19 -3.29 14.83 -0.77
CA ASN A 19 -3.32 14.47 0.64
C ASN A 19 -2.30 13.37 1.01
N PHE A 20 -1.72 12.70 0.01
CA PHE A 20 -0.79 11.59 0.21
C PHE A 20 0.67 11.99 -0.03
N VAL A 21 0.93 13.20 -0.55
CA VAL A 21 2.30 13.69 -0.72
C VAL A 21 3.06 13.61 0.60
N PHE A 22 4.30 13.12 0.53
CA PHE A 22 5.11 12.85 1.70
C PHE A 22 5.26 14.09 2.60
N ASN A 23 5.05 13.88 3.91
CA ASN A 23 5.17 14.90 4.93
C ASN A 23 5.89 14.34 6.17
N ASP A 24 7.09 14.83 6.40
CA ASP A 24 7.98 14.34 7.44
C ASP A 24 7.42 14.59 8.85
N LEU A 25 6.82 15.76 9.09
CA LEU A 25 6.21 16.08 10.38
C LEU A 25 5.06 15.13 10.73
N THR A 26 4.23 14.79 9.74
CA THR A 26 3.15 13.81 9.92
C THR A 26 3.74 12.42 10.19
N ARG A 27 4.80 12.03 9.47
CA ARG A 27 5.52 10.78 9.70
C ARG A 27 6.02 10.67 11.14
N GLU A 28 6.76 11.68 11.61
CA GLU A 28 7.30 11.70 12.97
C GLU A 28 6.18 11.63 14.02
N LYS A 29 5.10 12.39 13.83
CA LYS A 29 3.94 12.39 14.72
C LYS A 29 3.34 10.98 14.84
N ILE A 30 2.93 10.38 13.71
CA ILE A 30 2.26 9.06 13.72
C ILE A 30 3.19 7.99 14.28
N ARG A 31 4.48 8.00 13.95
CA ARG A 31 5.44 7.03 14.46
C ARG A 31 5.63 7.13 15.98
N ARG A 32 5.76 8.35 16.50
CA ARG A 32 5.89 8.59 17.95
C ARG A 32 4.64 8.17 18.72
N GLU A 33 3.46 8.56 18.24
CA GLU A 33 2.19 8.25 18.89
C GLU A 33 1.87 6.75 18.93
N ASN A 34 2.47 5.97 18.02
CA ASN A 34 2.20 4.54 17.87
C ASN A 34 3.41 3.64 18.20
N GLY A 35 4.48 4.18 18.79
CA GLY A 35 5.67 3.40 19.18
C GLY A 35 6.44 2.79 18.01
N LEU A 36 6.41 3.45 16.84
CA LEU A 36 7.05 3.00 15.61
C LEU A 36 8.43 3.64 15.37
N GLU A 37 8.92 4.46 16.31
CA GLU A 37 10.23 5.09 16.22
C GLU A 37 11.34 4.05 16.19
N GLY A 38 12.29 4.22 15.27
CA GLY A 38 13.40 3.29 15.07
C GLY A 38 13.02 1.91 14.51
N LYS A 39 11.75 1.71 14.12
CA LYS A 39 11.26 0.49 13.46
C LYS A 39 11.31 0.62 11.94
N HIS A 40 11.34 -0.53 11.26
CA HIS A 40 11.13 -0.63 9.83
C HIS A 40 9.67 -1.02 9.59
N VAL A 41 8.86 -0.07 9.13
CA VAL A 41 7.39 -0.18 9.13
C VAL A 41 6.89 -0.62 7.76
N ILE A 42 6.27 -1.80 7.73
CA ILE A 42 5.61 -2.36 6.57
C ILE A 42 4.11 -2.04 6.69
N GLY A 43 3.55 -1.31 5.74
CA GLY A 43 2.14 -0.95 5.70
C GLY A 43 1.32 -1.85 4.77
N HIS A 44 0.12 -2.16 5.20
CA HIS A 44 -0.93 -2.75 4.35
C HIS A 44 -2.25 -2.05 4.65
N VAL A 45 -2.98 -1.71 3.61
CA VAL A 45 -4.31 -1.06 3.71
C VAL A 45 -5.31 -1.88 2.89
N GLY A 46 -6.36 -2.35 3.55
CA GLY A 46 -7.39 -3.12 2.88
C GLY A 46 -8.38 -3.80 3.82
N ARG A 47 -9.55 -4.12 3.27
CA ARG A 47 -10.56 -4.87 4.01
C ARG A 47 -10.04 -6.27 4.35
N PHE A 48 -10.27 -6.74 5.58
CA PHE A 48 -9.89 -8.09 6.00
C PHE A 48 -10.82 -9.13 5.38
N MET A 49 -10.53 -9.48 4.13
CA MET A 49 -11.26 -10.45 3.31
C MET A 49 -10.28 -11.33 2.51
N ALA A 50 -10.75 -12.46 2.01
CA ALA A 50 -9.90 -13.44 1.32
C ALA A 50 -9.08 -12.83 0.17
N GLN A 51 -9.67 -11.92 -0.61
CA GLN A 51 -9.02 -11.23 -1.73
C GLN A 51 -7.72 -10.53 -1.34
N LYS A 52 -7.69 -9.85 -0.17
CA LYS A 52 -6.53 -9.07 0.31
C LYS A 52 -5.41 -9.93 0.89
N ASN A 53 -5.71 -11.22 1.18
CA ASN A 53 -4.74 -12.26 1.51
C ASN A 53 -3.87 -11.96 2.75
N HIS A 54 -4.49 -11.42 3.79
CA HIS A 54 -3.79 -11.11 5.06
C HIS A 54 -3.14 -12.34 5.69
N MET A 55 -3.72 -13.53 5.51
CA MET A 55 -3.14 -14.76 6.02
C MET A 55 -1.76 -15.04 5.42
N PHE A 56 -1.64 -14.91 4.09
CA PHE A 56 -0.35 -15.03 3.41
C PHE A 56 0.62 -13.90 3.81
N LEU A 57 0.11 -12.67 3.98
CA LEU A 57 0.93 -11.55 4.45
C LEU A 57 1.59 -11.83 5.80
N LEU A 58 0.89 -12.50 6.72
CA LEU A 58 1.48 -12.88 8.00
C LEU A 58 2.59 -13.93 7.86
N ASP A 59 2.44 -14.90 6.95
CA ASP A 59 3.50 -15.88 6.67
C ASP A 59 4.75 -15.19 6.09
N VAL A 60 4.54 -14.27 5.14
CA VAL A 60 5.62 -13.44 4.58
C VAL A 60 6.27 -12.59 5.67
N PHE A 61 5.46 -11.95 6.53
CA PHE A 61 5.96 -11.09 7.59
C PHE A 61 6.78 -11.87 8.63
N ALA A 62 6.42 -13.11 8.93
CA ALA A 62 7.23 -13.98 9.78
C ALA A 62 8.66 -14.14 9.23
N GLU A 63 8.80 -14.36 7.92
CA GLU A 63 10.12 -14.43 7.26
C GLU A 63 10.84 -13.07 7.27
N VAL A 64 10.12 -11.98 7.04
CA VAL A 64 10.72 -10.63 7.13
C VAL A 64 11.25 -10.39 8.55
N HIS A 65 10.46 -10.70 9.58
CA HIS A 65 10.86 -10.51 10.97
C HIS A 65 12.04 -11.40 11.38
N ASN A 66 12.20 -12.57 10.76
CA ASN A 66 13.39 -13.40 10.93
C ASN A 66 14.64 -12.74 10.37
N LEU A 67 14.52 -12.02 9.25
CA LEU A 67 15.60 -11.29 8.58
C LEU A 67 15.88 -9.91 9.18
N ASP A 68 14.88 -9.33 9.87
CA ASP A 68 14.95 -7.97 10.42
C ASP A 68 14.09 -7.85 11.69
N LYS A 69 14.72 -7.91 12.85
CA LYS A 69 14.05 -7.84 14.16
C LYS A 69 13.43 -6.47 14.48
N LYS A 70 13.76 -5.43 13.69
CA LYS A 70 13.13 -4.11 13.80
C LYS A 70 11.87 -3.99 12.96
N ALA A 71 11.56 -4.98 12.12
CA ALA A 71 10.37 -4.96 11.28
C ALA A 71 9.08 -4.93 12.11
N GLN A 72 8.18 -4.04 11.73
CA GLN A 72 6.84 -3.87 12.29
C GLN A 72 5.82 -3.87 11.15
N LEU A 73 4.77 -4.67 11.26
CA LEU A 73 3.67 -4.69 10.31
C LEU A 73 2.52 -3.82 10.83
N VAL A 74 2.00 -2.95 9.99
CA VAL A 74 0.85 -2.09 10.32
C VAL A 74 -0.28 -2.39 9.33
N LEU A 75 -1.43 -2.79 9.87
CA LEU A 75 -2.61 -3.21 9.11
C LEU A 75 -3.75 -2.22 9.33
N LEU A 76 -4.15 -1.52 8.26
CA LEU A 76 -5.31 -0.64 8.24
C LEU A 76 -6.48 -1.32 7.56
N GLY A 77 -7.64 -1.21 8.16
CA GLY A 77 -8.91 -1.74 7.66
C GLY A 77 -9.62 -2.60 8.68
N ASP A 78 -10.77 -3.13 8.26
CA ASP A 78 -11.62 -4.01 9.04
C ASP A 78 -12.25 -5.05 8.11
N GLY A 79 -12.83 -6.10 8.64
CA GLY A 79 -13.53 -7.12 7.85
C GLY A 79 -13.65 -8.47 8.57
N GLU A 80 -14.37 -9.37 7.90
CA GLU A 80 -14.77 -10.68 8.45
C GLU A 80 -13.60 -11.59 8.87
N LEU A 81 -12.41 -11.39 8.29
CA LEU A 81 -11.23 -12.22 8.61
C LEU A 81 -10.33 -11.61 9.68
N MET A 82 -10.65 -10.43 10.24
CA MET A 82 -9.76 -9.74 11.19
C MET A 82 -9.41 -10.61 12.40
N GLU A 83 -10.41 -11.27 12.99
CA GLU A 83 -10.20 -12.12 14.14
C GLU A 83 -9.32 -13.35 13.81
N ALA A 84 -9.55 -13.97 12.67
CA ALA A 84 -8.72 -15.10 12.23
C ALA A 84 -7.27 -14.68 11.97
N VAL A 85 -7.05 -13.46 11.46
CA VAL A 85 -5.71 -12.88 11.24
C VAL A 85 -5.00 -12.63 12.57
N LYS A 86 -5.70 -12.09 13.59
CA LYS A 86 -5.15 -11.90 14.95
C LYS A 86 -4.73 -13.23 15.57
N GLN A 87 -5.60 -14.24 15.51
CA GLN A 87 -5.29 -15.59 16.03
C GLN A 87 -4.07 -16.21 15.32
N LYS A 88 -3.90 -15.95 14.02
CA LYS A 88 -2.71 -16.39 13.29
C LYS A 88 -1.46 -15.64 13.76
N ALA A 89 -1.55 -14.34 14.00
CA ALA A 89 -0.44 -13.55 14.53
C ALA A 89 0.04 -14.08 15.90
N GLU A 90 -0.88 -14.43 16.79
CA GLU A 90 -0.58 -15.06 18.09
C GLU A 90 0.12 -16.42 17.91
N LYS A 91 -0.40 -17.30 17.03
CA LYS A 91 0.21 -18.59 16.72
C LYS A 91 1.64 -18.48 16.17
N LEU A 92 1.93 -17.38 15.48
CA LEU A 92 3.27 -17.08 14.97
C LEU A 92 4.14 -16.34 16.00
N ASN A 93 3.63 -15.99 17.18
CA ASN A 93 4.26 -15.16 18.21
C ASN A 93 4.68 -13.77 17.67
N LEU A 94 3.85 -13.17 16.82
CA LEU A 94 4.09 -11.87 16.16
C LEU A 94 3.15 -10.77 16.63
N GLU A 95 2.28 -11.01 17.62
CA GLU A 95 1.27 -10.06 18.09
C GLU A 95 1.89 -8.72 18.56
N LYS A 96 3.12 -8.73 19.08
CA LYS A 96 3.86 -7.53 19.50
C LYS A 96 4.52 -6.78 18.32
N ASN A 97 4.57 -7.41 17.16
CA ASN A 97 5.20 -6.87 15.95
C ASN A 97 4.17 -6.48 14.88
N ILE A 98 2.87 -6.57 15.22
CA ILE A 98 1.78 -6.23 14.31
C ILE A 98 0.85 -5.23 15.00
N THR A 99 0.63 -4.10 14.35
CA THR A 99 -0.33 -3.08 14.80
C THR A 99 -1.59 -3.17 13.95
N PHE A 100 -2.71 -3.51 14.60
CA PHE A 100 -4.03 -3.48 13.97
C PHE A 100 -4.68 -2.12 14.24
N VAL A 101 -4.74 -1.28 13.23
CA VAL A 101 -5.24 0.10 13.36
C VAL A 101 -6.77 0.16 13.26
N GLY A 102 -7.37 -0.80 12.54
CA GLY A 102 -8.80 -0.77 12.24
C GLY A 102 -9.15 0.16 11.09
N ASN A 103 -10.43 0.51 10.99
CA ASN A 103 -10.93 1.42 9.96
C ASN A 103 -10.80 2.87 10.46
N VAL A 104 -10.00 3.68 9.77
CA VAL A 104 -9.68 5.07 10.15
C VAL A 104 -9.95 6.04 9.02
N GLY A 105 -10.33 7.28 9.38
CA GLY A 105 -10.58 8.35 8.41
C GLY A 105 -9.32 9.05 7.90
N ASN A 106 -8.17 8.85 8.56
CA ASN A 106 -6.90 9.51 8.27
C ASN A 106 -5.85 8.54 7.70
N ALA A 107 -6.25 7.61 6.85
CA ALA A 107 -5.33 6.65 6.24
C ALA A 107 -4.13 7.33 5.54
N ASN A 108 -4.34 8.50 4.93
CA ASN A 108 -3.29 9.30 4.30
C ASN A 108 -2.13 9.65 5.26
N GLU A 109 -2.41 9.87 6.55
CA GLU A 109 -1.37 10.12 7.56
C GLU A 109 -0.57 8.83 7.86
N TRP A 110 -1.21 7.67 7.84
CA TRP A 110 -0.55 6.39 8.07
C TRP A 110 0.42 6.00 6.97
N TYR A 111 0.13 6.32 5.70
CA TYR A 111 1.08 6.12 4.60
C TYR A 111 2.39 6.89 4.84
N GLN A 112 2.36 8.01 5.56
CA GLN A 112 3.57 8.75 5.92
C GLN A 112 4.47 7.94 6.87
N ALA A 113 3.88 7.15 7.78
CA ALA A 113 4.60 6.36 8.78
C ALA A 113 5.27 5.11 8.22
N PHE A 114 4.84 4.60 7.06
CA PHE A 114 5.37 3.39 6.45
C PHE A 114 6.76 3.61 5.83
N ASP A 115 7.54 2.53 5.71
CA ASP A 115 8.80 2.48 4.97
C ASP A 115 8.66 1.65 3.69
N CYS A 116 7.66 0.76 3.64
CA CYS A 116 7.30 -0.04 2.48
C CYS A 116 5.81 -0.35 2.51
N PHE A 117 5.17 -0.41 1.36
CA PHE A 117 3.78 -0.85 1.23
C PHE A 117 3.71 -2.23 0.57
N VAL A 118 2.91 -3.15 1.14
CA VAL A 118 2.78 -4.52 0.62
C VAL A 118 1.32 -4.84 0.34
N LEU A 119 1.05 -5.34 -0.87
CA LEU A 119 -0.29 -5.74 -1.30
C LEU A 119 -0.25 -7.14 -1.95
N PRO A 120 -0.40 -8.23 -1.19
CA PRO A 120 -0.33 -9.60 -1.67
C PRO A 120 -1.70 -10.11 -2.13
N SER A 121 -2.53 -9.25 -2.68
CA SER A 121 -3.89 -9.59 -3.10
C SER A 121 -3.90 -10.74 -4.10
N ILE A 122 -4.90 -11.60 -3.99
CA ILE A 122 -5.09 -12.74 -4.90
C ILE A 122 -5.48 -12.23 -6.29
N TRP A 123 -6.30 -11.19 -6.35
CA TRP A 123 -6.70 -10.47 -7.56
C TRP A 123 -7.15 -9.05 -7.22
N GLU A 124 -6.89 -8.12 -8.11
CA GLU A 124 -7.39 -6.74 -8.07
C GLU A 124 -7.61 -6.26 -9.51
N GLY A 125 -8.57 -5.37 -9.69
CA GLY A 125 -8.59 -4.49 -10.85
C GLY A 125 -7.45 -3.48 -10.71
N LEU A 126 -7.78 -2.19 -10.53
CA LEU A 126 -6.78 -1.18 -10.17
C LEU A 126 -6.91 -0.85 -8.67
N PRO A 127 -5.99 -1.32 -7.80
CA PRO A 127 -6.11 -1.07 -6.36
C PRO A 127 -5.75 0.37 -6.01
N VAL A 128 -6.75 1.16 -5.62
CA VAL A 128 -6.58 2.58 -5.23
C VAL A 128 -5.52 2.74 -4.13
N VAL A 129 -5.49 1.84 -3.15
CA VAL A 129 -4.50 1.83 -2.06
C VAL A 129 -3.05 1.73 -2.55
N GLY A 130 -2.82 1.10 -3.71
CA GLY A 130 -1.51 1.04 -4.33
C GLY A 130 -1.13 2.35 -5.04
N VAL A 131 -2.11 3.10 -5.57
CA VAL A 131 -1.88 4.46 -6.10
C VAL A 131 -1.56 5.41 -4.95
N GLU A 132 -2.32 5.34 -3.86
CA GLU A 132 -2.11 6.14 -2.64
C GLU A 132 -0.72 5.90 -2.04
N ALA A 133 -0.28 4.64 -1.95
CA ALA A 133 1.05 4.28 -1.47
C ALA A 133 2.16 4.91 -2.33
N GLN A 134 2.02 4.84 -3.66
CA GLN A 134 3.00 5.44 -4.57
C GLN A 134 2.92 6.98 -4.60
N ALA A 135 1.75 7.56 -4.29
CA ALA A 135 1.61 9.00 -4.08
C ALA A 135 2.37 9.48 -2.85
N ALA A 136 2.44 8.65 -1.82
CA ALA A 136 3.30 8.86 -0.65
C ALA A 136 4.77 8.49 -0.91
N ASP A 137 5.14 8.22 -2.16
CA ASP A 137 6.47 7.77 -2.61
C ASP A 137 7.01 6.56 -1.82
N LEU A 138 6.10 5.63 -1.49
CA LEU A 138 6.48 4.39 -0.85
C LEU A 138 7.03 3.37 -1.86
N PRO A 139 8.14 2.71 -1.55
CA PRO A 139 8.46 1.45 -2.20
C PRO A 139 7.32 0.46 -2.01
N CYS A 140 6.87 -0.16 -3.10
CA CYS A 140 5.70 -1.03 -3.10
C CYS A 140 6.06 -2.45 -3.54
N VAL A 141 5.56 -3.45 -2.82
CA VAL A 141 5.65 -4.86 -3.21
C VAL A 141 4.23 -5.39 -3.46
N PHE A 142 3.94 -5.67 -4.70
CA PHE A 142 2.65 -6.13 -5.17
C PHE A 142 2.65 -7.61 -5.54
N SER A 143 1.51 -8.28 -5.38
CA SER A 143 1.30 -9.58 -5.99
C SER A 143 1.37 -9.48 -7.52
N ALA A 144 2.03 -10.43 -8.17
CA ALA A 144 2.06 -10.52 -9.63
C ALA A 144 0.68 -10.88 -10.24
N ASN A 145 -0.30 -11.22 -9.41
CA ASN A 145 -1.66 -11.58 -9.83
C ASN A 145 -2.57 -10.35 -10.04
N ILE A 146 -2.10 -9.16 -9.66
CA ILE A 146 -2.85 -7.91 -9.90
C ILE A 146 -2.36 -7.19 -11.16
N THR A 147 -3.14 -6.22 -11.64
CA THR A 147 -2.77 -5.50 -12.86
C THR A 147 -1.41 -4.81 -12.74
N ARG A 148 -0.58 -4.94 -13.79
CA ARG A 148 0.73 -4.27 -13.86
C ARG A 148 0.63 -2.75 -14.00
N GLU A 149 -0.54 -2.24 -14.39
CA GLU A 149 -0.81 -0.80 -14.52
C GLU A 149 -0.60 -0.05 -13.20
N ILE A 150 -0.75 -0.75 -12.06
CA ILE A 150 -0.52 -0.15 -10.74
C ILE A 150 0.97 0.19 -10.51
N GLY A 151 1.90 -0.48 -11.16
CA GLY A 151 3.34 -0.30 -10.96
C GLY A 151 3.89 0.84 -11.82
N PHE A 152 3.52 2.07 -11.54
CA PHE A 152 4.00 3.24 -12.27
C PHE A 152 5.24 3.90 -11.64
N SER A 153 5.58 3.58 -10.40
CA SER A 153 6.82 3.99 -9.75
C SER A 153 7.93 2.97 -10.02
N GLU A 154 9.18 3.44 -10.20
CA GLU A 154 10.35 2.58 -10.35
C GLU A 154 10.63 1.72 -9.13
N SER A 155 10.11 2.12 -7.96
CA SER A 155 10.20 1.39 -6.69
C SER A 155 9.09 0.34 -6.51
N ALA A 156 8.27 0.06 -7.54
CA ALA A 156 7.24 -0.96 -7.50
C ALA A 156 7.79 -2.31 -8.00
N GLU A 157 7.78 -3.29 -7.11
CA GLU A 157 8.20 -4.67 -7.39
C GLU A 157 6.99 -5.60 -7.39
N PHE A 158 7.03 -6.63 -8.25
CA PHE A 158 5.96 -7.63 -8.34
C PHE A 158 6.48 -9.01 -8.06
N VAL A 159 5.82 -9.73 -7.15
CA VAL A 159 6.19 -11.10 -6.75
C VAL A 159 4.99 -12.03 -6.89
N GLY A 160 5.19 -13.21 -7.49
CA GLY A 160 4.14 -14.23 -7.61
C GLY A 160 3.70 -14.77 -6.24
N LEU A 161 2.43 -15.11 -6.09
CA LEU A 161 1.93 -15.75 -4.87
C LEU A 161 2.41 -17.22 -4.74
N ASP A 162 2.84 -17.82 -5.84
CA ASP A 162 3.48 -19.14 -5.93
C ASP A 162 4.98 -19.12 -5.63
N GLU A 163 5.57 -17.94 -5.54
CA GLU A 163 6.97 -17.77 -5.13
C GLU A 163 7.16 -18.06 -3.63
N SER A 164 8.38 -18.44 -3.25
CA SER A 164 8.68 -18.71 -1.85
C SER A 164 8.49 -17.49 -0.94
N LEU A 165 8.09 -17.73 0.32
CA LEU A 165 8.01 -16.68 1.35
C LEU A 165 9.35 -15.93 1.52
N ASN A 166 10.47 -16.63 1.37
CA ASN A 166 11.80 -16.04 1.42
C ASN A 166 12.05 -15.05 0.26
N LYS A 167 11.51 -15.32 -0.94
CA LYS A 167 11.57 -14.36 -2.08
C LYS A 167 10.83 -13.08 -1.73
N TRP A 168 9.59 -13.19 -1.23
CA TRP A 168 8.80 -12.06 -0.75
C TRP A 168 9.55 -11.27 0.33
N ALA A 169 10.06 -11.97 1.36
CA ALA A 169 10.77 -11.35 2.47
C ALA A 169 12.03 -10.58 2.02
N LYS A 170 12.82 -11.15 1.11
CA LYS A 170 13.99 -10.48 0.55
C LYS A 170 13.63 -9.25 -0.28
N THR A 171 12.54 -9.32 -1.07
CA THR A 171 12.05 -8.18 -1.85
C THR A 171 11.58 -7.05 -0.92
N ILE A 172 10.81 -7.37 0.12
CA ILE A 172 10.37 -6.39 1.13
C ILE A 172 11.58 -5.80 1.86
N LYS A 173 12.55 -6.62 2.27
CA LYS A 173 13.77 -6.14 2.93
C LYS A 173 14.56 -5.17 2.04
N LYS A 174 14.65 -5.44 0.74
CA LYS A 174 15.26 -4.50 -0.24
C LYS A 174 14.47 -3.19 -0.31
N ALA A 175 13.14 -3.26 -0.35
CA ALA A 175 12.27 -2.10 -0.36
C ALA A 175 12.43 -1.22 0.90
N LEU A 176 12.54 -1.83 2.08
CA LEU A 176 12.79 -1.12 3.35
C LEU A 176 14.12 -0.36 3.41
N GLN A 177 15.05 -0.61 2.50
CA GLN A 177 16.33 0.09 2.41
C GLN A 177 16.29 1.35 1.53
N GLN A 178 15.17 1.61 0.84
CA GLN A 178 14.97 2.78 0.01
C GLN A 178 14.38 3.90 0.87
N ASN A 179 15.21 4.84 1.30
CA ASN A 179 14.82 5.86 2.29
C ASN A 179 14.54 7.25 1.70
N ASP A 180 14.92 7.49 0.44
CA ASP A 180 14.75 8.80 -0.19
C ASP A 180 13.34 8.92 -0.77
N ARG A 181 12.51 9.72 -0.12
CA ARG A 181 11.15 10.02 -0.59
C ARG A 181 11.11 11.38 -1.30
N VAL A 182 10.51 11.38 -2.48
CA VAL A 182 10.33 12.58 -3.30
C VAL A 182 8.86 12.80 -3.65
N ASP A 183 8.49 14.01 -4.04
CA ASP A 183 7.13 14.29 -4.52
C ASP A 183 6.92 13.65 -5.91
N ARG A 184 5.97 12.74 -6.01
CA ARG A 184 5.56 12.03 -7.23
C ARG A 184 4.29 12.58 -7.88
N THR A 185 3.80 13.74 -7.45
CA THR A 185 2.54 14.33 -7.95
C THR A 185 2.53 14.46 -9.47
N ASN A 186 3.64 14.87 -10.08
CA ASN A 186 3.75 14.98 -11.53
C ASN A 186 3.59 13.64 -12.23
N LEU A 187 4.29 12.61 -11.76
CA LEU A 187 4.21 11.24 -12.30
C LEU A 187 2.78 10.69 -12.23
N ILE A 188 2.11 10.89 -11.10
CA ILE A 188 0.73 10.44 -10.88
C ILE A 188 -0.24 11.18 -11.82
N THR A 189 0.00 12.47 -12.04
CA THR A 189 -0.79 13.29 -12.96
C THR A 189 -0.60 12.86 -14.41
N GLU A 190 0.61 12.55 -14.83
CA GLU A 190 0.92 12.00 -16.17
C GLU A 190 0.26 10.65 -16.41
N LYS A 191 0.12 9.84 -15.38
CA LYS A 191 -0.57 8.55 -15.41
C LYS A 191 -2.09 8.64 -15.27
N HIS A 192 -2.65 9.86 -15.26
CA HIS A 192 -4.10 10.10 -15.15
C HIS A 192 -4.75 9.63 -13.84
N TYR A 193 -3.99 9.56 -12.74
CA TYR A 193 -4.49 9.17 -11.43
C TYR A 193 -4.82 10.35 -10.51
N ASN A 194 -4.65 11.60 -10.97
CA ASN A 194 -5.03 12.78 -10.22
C ASN A 194 -6.49 13.16 -10.50
N ILE A 195 -7.39 12.81 -9.58
CA ILE A 195 -8.83 13.02 -9.75
C ILE A 195 -9.21 14.50 -9.98
N GLU A 196 -8.50 15.45 -9.38
CA GLU A 196 -8.81 16.88 -9.53
C GLU A 196 -8.57 17.32 -10.97
N ILE A 197 -7.46 16.89 -11.59
CA ILE A 197 -7.13 17.21 -12.97
C ILE A 197 -8.02 16.44 -13.96
N GLU A 198 -8.27 15.17 -13.70
CA GLU A 198 -9.11 14.36 -14.59
C GLU A 198 -10.57 14.82 -14.56
N ALA A 199 -11.08 15.27 -13.41
CA ALA A 199 -12.41 15.88 -13.31
C ALA A 199 -12.53 17.16 -14.14
N GLN A 200 -11.51 18.03 -14.10
CA GLN A 200 -11.47 19.26 -14.93
C GLN A 200 -11.43 18.91 -16.42
N ARG A 201 -10.56 17.99 -16.84
CA ARG A 201 -10.48 17.53 -18.23
C ARG A 201 -11.81 16.95 -18.73
N LEU A 202 -12.51 16.22 -17.87
CA LEU A 202 -13.82 15.68 -18.18
C LEU A 202 -14.85 16.79 -18.36
N GLN A 203 -14.89 17.74 -17.43
CA GLN A 203 -15.81 18.89 -17.50
C GLN A 203 -15.59 19.71 -18.77
N GLU A 204 -14.35 20.02 -19.15
CA GLU A 204 -14.03 20.75 -20.37
C GLU A 204 -14.56 20.05 -21.63
N ARG A 205 -14.54 18.72 -21.67
CA ARG A 205 -15.07 17.94 -22.81
C ARG A 205 -16.58 17.93 -22.89
N TYR A 206 -17.30 18.04 -21.78
CA TYR A 206 -18.75 18.15 -21.78
C TYR A 206 -19.28 19.53 -22.13
N LEU A 207 -18.42 20.56 -22.07
CA LEU A 207 -18.76 21.93 -22.41
C LEU A 207 -18.45 22.29 -23.87
N GLN A 208 -17.77 21.39 -24.61
CA GLN A 208 -17.53 21.47 -26.07
C GLN A 208 -18.66 20.75 -26.84
#